data_e8dcd42dfb0d632b8f4173054180f8c7
#
_entry.id   e8dcd42dfb0d632b8f4173054180f8c7
#
_cell.length_a   1.000
_cell.length_b   1.000
_cell.length_c   1.000
_cell.angle_alpha   90.00
_cell.angle_beta   90.00
_cell.angle_gamma   90.00
#
_symmetry.space_group_name_H-M   'P 1'
#
loop_
_entity.id
_entity.type
_entity.pdbx_description
1 polymer ?
#
loop_
_entity_poly.entity_id
_entity_poly.type
_entity_poly.pdbx_seq_one_letter_code
_entity_poly.pdbx_strand_id
1 'polypeptide(L)'
;MFTGGILCGEVAVNVLLLSMPDSFEHMPAVAIRMPNGALASLAGNIDPHHRVAIADLILVQSEVRSAVERLVHDLQPDVVGLSVMTFQRATALKIARLVHALRPAARIVVGGYDPSLAPDAYESGPDVDFIVRGEGEHTLCELLRMFEGSGAYQTIAGLSYRTPAGFVHNAMRPVIPIASRPLRLPQRAARVLGGYTMLGRQVDVVETSRGCTFDCSFCSIIEMRGRNFHAYAIDRVLADIADARSHGAEAIFLVDDNITLDVARFETLCHAIIDAGFDNVDYLVQAMTAPIAQHGARLAPLMRRAGFRYVFLGIENILDEDLNFLRARAKNARRDHGRTVGNASIEAVEHLHRHGMYVVGGLIVGNPDDTRESIEANLAFARRYVDWPYIQHPTPYPGTPMTRAFRERGLIVDEDVSHYDGTTAVVRSAHVSADEIEFQRWRADRWMKMKHFPAALLHSPLFVLRHGRRMLAHTFTGSSLRSVLGLESEAAVFERFRASRRAERDYVRLEPGPSGASGGARSPVQQAY
;
A
#
# COMPACT_ATOMS: atom_id res chain seq x y z
N MET A 1 19.67 58.18 -4.31
CA MET A 1 18.40 57.56 -3.94
C MET A 1 18.60 56.06 -4.05
N PHE A 2 18.85 55.39 -2.93
CA PHE A 2 18.95 53.92 -2.87
C PHE A 2 17.54 53.41 -2.65
N THR A 3 16.97 52.79 -3.67
CA THR A 3 15.74 51.99 -3.53
C THR A 3 16.12 50.68 -2.88
N GLY A 4 15.88 50.56 -1.56
CA GLY A 4 15.97 49.32 -0.83
C GLY A 4 14.88 48.36 -1.33
N GLY A 5 15.28 47.35 -2.11
CA GLY A 5 14.44 46.18 -2.36
C GLY A 5 14.22 45.48 -1.03
N ILE A 6 13.00 45.47 -0.56
CA ILE A 6 12.56 44.60 0.54
C ILE A 6 12.73 43.16 0.01
N LEU A 7 13.78 42.48 0.45
CA LEU A 7 13.87 41.04 0.35
C LEU A 7 12.68 40.50 1.15
N CYS A 8 11.64 40.07 0.45
CA CYS A 8 10.56 39.28 1.05
C CYS A 8 11.24 38.04 1.62
N GLY A 9 11.43 37.99 2.93
CA GLY A 9 12.01 36.82 3.58
C GLY A 9 11.09 35.60 3.29
N GLU A 10 11.67 34.51 2.79
CA GLU A 10 10.95 33.26 2.57
C GLU A 10 10.29 32.87 3.90
N VAL A 11 8.95 32.77 3.91
CA VAL A 11 8.19 32.36 5.10
C VAL A 11 8.27 30.84 5.21
N ALA A 12 9.05 30.36 6.16
CA ALA A 12 9.17 28.93 6.40
C ALA A 12 7.84 28.35 6.91
N VAL A 13 7.33 27.31 6.24
CA VAL A 13 6.10 26.60 6.56
C VAL A 13 6.44 25.31 7.30
N ASN A 14 5.74 25.00 8.40
CA ASN A 14 5.82 23.72 9.10
C ASN A 14 4.83 22.74 8.46
N VAL A 15 5.33 21.66 7.85
CA VAL A 15 4.55 20.65 7.14
C VAL A 15 4.58 19.33 7.91
N LEU A 16 3.42 18.80 8.25
CA LEU A 16 3.26 17.46 8.81
C LEU A 16 2.58 16.56 7.78
N LEU A 17 3.25 15.49 7.36
CA LEU A 17 2.73 14.50 6.43
C LEU A 17 2.36 13.21 7.18
N LEU A 18 1.11 12.77 7.07
CA LEU A 18 0.57 11.60 7.75
C LEU A 18 0.14 10.52 6.75
N SER A 19 0.54 9.27 6.99
CA SER A 19 -0.15 8.12 6.41
C SER A 19 -1.17 7.56 7.39
N MET A 20 -2.19 6.89 6.86
CA MET A 20 -3.29 6.38 7.67
C MET A 20 -2.90 5.11 8.43
N PRO A 21 -3.55 4.82 9.57
CA PRO A 21 -3.28 3.63 10.37
C PRO A 21 -3.86 2.34 9.76
N ASP A 22 -4.86 2.48 8.89
CA ASP A 22 -5.53 1.34 8.25
C ASP A 22 -4.57 0.64 7.28
N SER A 23 -4.57 -0.69 7.27
CA SER A 23 -3.71 -1.49 6.41
C SER A 23 -4.48 -2.58 5.68
N PHE A 24 -3.93 -3.06 4.58
CA PHE A 24 -4.37 -4.30 3.95
C PHE A 24 -4.07 -5.49 4.87
N GLU A 25 -5.08 -6.27 5.22
CA GLU A 25 -4.98 -7.18 6.35
C GLU A 25 -4.61 -8.63 6.01
N HIS A 26 -3.75 -8.84 5.05
CA HIS A 26 -3.24 -10.18 4.79
C HIS A 26 -2.19 -10.64 5.81
N MET A 27 -1.55 -9.70 6.49
CA MET A 27 -0.52 -10.00 7.49
C MET A 27 -0.71 -9.17 8.76
N PRO A 28 -0.43 -9.74 9.93
CA PRO A 28 -0.47 -8.96 11.17
C PRO A 28 0.58 -7.85 11.12
N ALA A 29 0.25 -6.69 11.67
CA ALA A 29 1.15 -5.55 11.75
C ALA A 29 2.51 -5.87 12.40
N VAL A 30 2.58 -6.92 13.20
CA VAL A 30 3.84 -7.43 13.77
C VAL A 30 4.76 -8.06 12.71
N ALA A 31 4.22 -8.56 11.62
CA ALA A 31 5.01 -9.21 10.57
C ALA A 31 5.56 -8.19 9.57
N ILE A 32 4.75 -7.18 9.20
CA ILE A 32 5.15 -6.15 8.24
C ILE A 32 4.61 -4.79 8.66
N ARG A 33 5.51 -3.83 8.82
CA ARG A 33 5.25 -2.40 8.98
C ARG A 33 6.19 -1.64 8.07
N MET A 34 5.73 -1.29 6.90
CA MET A 34 6.53 -0.57 5.90
C MET A 34 6.28 0.93 5.98
N PRO A 35 7.29 1.76 5.71
CA PRO A 35 7.10 3.19 5.59
C PRO A 35 6.32 3.54 4.33
N ASN A 36 5.59 4.65 4.36
CA ASN A 36 4.98 5.22 3.17
C ASN A 36 6.04 5.95 2.33
N GLY A 37 6.49 5.32 1.24
CA GLY A 37 7.50 5.88 0.35
C GLY A 37 7.07 7.18 -0.33
N ALA A 38 5.79 7.34 -0.63
CA ALA A 38 5.27 8.55 -1.26
C ALA A 38 5.44 9.78 -0.35
N LEU A 39 5.23 9.65 0.97
CA LEU A 39 5.45 10.75 1.90
C LEU A 39 6.93 11.16 1.98
N ALA A 40 7.84 10.20 1.97
CA ALA A 40 9.27 10.48 1.95
C ALA A 40 9.71 11.13 0.62
N SER A 41 9.11 10.73 -0.51
CA SER A 41 9.31 11.37 -1.82
C SER A 41 8.79 12.80 -1.82
N LEU A 42 7.59 13.05 -1.31
CA LEU A 42 7.03 14.40 -1.15
C LEU A 42 7.96 15.28 -0.32
N ALA A 43 8.37 14.82 0.86
CA ALA A 43 9.24 15.54 1.77
C ALA A 43 10.59 15.90 1.11
N GLY A 44 11.18 14.95 0.37
CA GLY A 44 12.44 15.18 -0.35
C GLY A 44 12.32 16.22 -1.46
N ASN A 45 11.12 16.48 -1.98
CA ASN A 45 10.88 17.41 -3.06
C ASN A 45 10.33 18.78 -2.61
N ILE A 46 9.91 18.92 -1.37
CA ILE A 46 9.58 20.22 -0.73
C ILE A 46 10.84 21.09 -0.62
N ASP A 47 10.70 22.39 -0.80
CA ASP A 47 11.83 23.33 -0.76
C ASP A 47 12.52 23.29 0.63
N PRO A 48 13.88 23.31 0.68
CA PRO A 48 14.64 22.98 1.89
C PRO A 48 14.48 23.96 3.07
N HIS A 49 13.96 25.17 2.84
CA HIS A 49 13.71 26.14 3.90
C HIS A 49 12.46 25.83 4.73
N HIS A 50 11.54 24.98 4.22
CA HIS A 50 10.40 24.47 4.99
C HIS A 50 10.82 23.38 5.98
N ARG A 51 10.10 23.26 7.09
CA ARG A 51 10.27 22.18 8.05
C ARG A 51 9.26 21.08 7.77
N VAL A 52 9.75 19.87 7.47
CA VAL A 52 8.89 18.74 7.13
C VAL A 52 9.05 17.64 8.16
N ALA A 53 7.92 17.12 8.65
CA ALA A 53 7.86 15.93 9.47
C ALA A 53 6.93 14.89 8.83
N ILE A 54 7.29 13.60 8.94
CA ILE A 54 6.51 12.47 8.44
C ILE A 54 6.17 11.56 9.60
N ALA A 55 4.89 11.18 9.72
CA ALA A 55 4.46 10.17 10.67
C ALA A 55 3.55 9.13 10.02
N ASP A 56 4.00 7.88 10.03
CA ASP A 56 3.21 6.74 9.56
C ASP A 56 2.39 6.18 10.72
N LEU A 57 1.08 6.48 10.74
CA LEU A 57 0.19 6.16 11.86
C LEU A 57 -0.05 4.65 12.05
N ILE A 58 0.33 3.83 11.08
CA ILE A 58 0.35 2.36 11.24
C ILE A 58 1.28 1.90 12.38
N LEU A 59 2.29 2.69 12.71
CA LEU A 59 3.22 2.39 13.81
C LEU A 59 2.57 2.58 15.19
N VAL A 60 1.51 3.36 15.27
CA VAL A 60 0.82 3.77 16.50
C VAL A 60 -0.68 3.45 16.45
N GLN A 61 -1.09 2.36 15.78
CA GLN A 61 -2.50 1.98 15.58
C GLN A 61 -3.33 1.93 16.87
N SER A 62 -2.73 1.56 18.00
CA SER A 62 -3.44 1.49 19.30
C SER A 62 -3.67 2.84 19.96
N GLU A 63 -3.02 3.92 19.49
CA GLU A 63 -3.05 5.25 20.11
C GLU A 63 -3.05 6.39 19.08
N VAL A 64 -3.69 6.19 17.92
CA VAL A 64 -3.69 7.14 16.81
C VAL A 64 -4.09 8.55 17.24
N ARG A 65 -5.20 8.68 17.99
CA ARG A 65 -5.69 9.97 18.46
C ARG A 65 -4.65 10.72 19.27
N SER A 66 -4.12 10.10 20.34
CA SER A 66 -3.12 10.74 21.20
C SER A 66 -1.79 11.01 20.49
N ALA A 67 -1.42 10.17 19.50
CA ALA A 67 -0.26 10.42 18.66
C ALA A 67 -0.46 11.66 17.78
N VAL A 68 -1.62 11.82 17.14
CA VAL A 68 -1.94 13.01 16.35
C VAL A 68 -1.99 14.25 17.23
N GLU A 69 -2.61 14.18 18.43
CA GLU A 69 -2.64 15.29 19.40
C GLU A 69 -1.23 15.75 19.78
N ARG A 70 -0.31 14.82 20.10
CA ARG A 70 1.10 15.14 20.40
C ARG A 70 1.81 15.76 19.18
N LEU A 71 1.68 15.16 18.00
CA LEU A 71 2.34 15.65 16.79
C LEU A 71 1.89 17.08 16.43
N VAL A 72 0.60 17.38 16.52
CA VAL A 72 0.07 18.72 16.25
C VAL A 72 0.55 19.72 17.30
N HIS A 73 0.54 19.34 18.59
CA HIS A 73 1.01 20.18 19.68
C HIS A 73 2.53 20.49 19.55
N ASP A 74 3.35 19.47 19.30
CA ASP A 74 4.81 19.62 19.35
C ASP A 74 5.37 20.29 18.07
N LEU A 75 4.79 19.98 16.92
CA LEU A 75 5.28 20.48 15.62
C LEU A 75 4.59 21.76 15.16
N GLN A 76 3.44 22.11 15.74
CA GLN A 76 2.68 23.31 15.36
C GLN A 76 2.56 23.49 13.84
N PRO A 77 2.02 22.48 13.09
CA PRO A 77 2.04 22.49 11.63
C PRO A 77 1.14 23.60 11.07
N ASP A 78 1.63 24.26 10.02
CA ASP A 78 0.86 25.20 9.21
C ASP A 78 0.09 24.45 8.09
N VAL A 79 0.64 23.30 7.67
CA VAL A 79 0.06 22.41 6.67
C VAL A 79 0.11 20.98 7.17
N VAL A 80 -1.02 20.27 7.08
CA VAL A 80 -1.11 18.83 7.36
C VAL A 80 -1.54 18.10 6.09
N GLY A 81 -0.65 17.26 5.56
CA GLY A 81 -0.91 16.43 4.38
C GLY A 81 -1.29 15.01 4.79
N LEU A 82 -2.38 14.48 4.24
CA LEU A 82 -2.89 13.13 4.49
C LEU A 82 -2.78 12.30 3.21
N SER A 83 -2.05 11.18 3.26
CA SER A 83 -1.97 10.20 2.17
C SER A 83 -3.06 9.14 2.36
N VAL A 84 -3.98 9.02 1.39
CA VAL A 84 -5.24 8.28 1.57
C VAL A 84 -5.49 7.27 0.45
N MET A 85 -5.77 6.02 0.83
CA MET A 85 -6.37 4.99 -0.01
C MET A 85 -7.89 4.90 0.24
N THR A 86 -8.64 4.26 -0.64
CA THR A 86 -10.11 4.26 -0.61
C THR A 86 -10.68 3.79 0.73
N PHE A 87 -10.18 2.68 1.27
CA PHE A 87 -10.65 2.17 2.58
C PHE A 87 -10.19 3.01 3.78
N GLN A 88 -9.31 3.97 3.58
CA GLN A 88 -8.78 4.88 4.61
C GLN A 88 -9.55 6.22 4.68
N ARG A 89 -10.47 6.48 3.74
CA ARG A 89 -11.17 7.76 3.62
C ARG A 89 -11.84 8.19 4.92
N ALA A 90 -12.61 7.30 5.54
CA ALA A 90 -13.33 7.62 6.77
C ALA A 90 -12.38 8.00 7.92
N THR A 91 -11.27 7.28 8.07
CA THR A 91 -10.23 7.57 9.06
C THR A 91 -9.54 8.91 8.76
N ALA A 92 -9.20 9.17 7.50
CA ALA A 92 -8.57 10.41 7.08
C ALA A 92 -9.45 11.64 7.38
N LEU A 93 -10.75 11.57 7.11
CA LEU A 93 -11.70 12.64 7.43
C LEU A 93 -11.85 12.86 8.94
N LYS A 94 -11.81 11.79 9.76
CA LYS A 94 -11.78 11.91 11.23
C LYS A 94 -10.49 12.58 11.71
N ILE A 95 -9.34 12.23 11.14
CA ILE A 95 -8.05 12.86 11.46
C ILE A 95 -8.05 14.34 11.03
N ALA A 96 -8.54 14.66 9.83
CA ALA A 96 -8.67 16.03 9.36
C ALA A 96 -9.49 16.89 10.36
N ARG A 97 -10.65 16.38 10.79
CA ARG A 97 -11.48 17.04 11.81
C ARG A 97 -10.76 17.20 13.15
N LEU A 98 -10.04 16.19 13.62
CA LEU A 98 -9.25 16.26 14.84
C LEU A 98 -8.17 17.34 14.74
N VAL A 99 -7.42 17.37 13.65
CA VAL A 99 -6.38 18.39 13.41
C VAL A 99 -6.99 19.79 13.36
N HIS A 100 -8.10 19.97 12.66
CA HIS A 100 -8.80 21.25 12.57
C HIS A 100 -9.27 21.74 13.94
N ALA A 101 -9.78 20.84 14.80
CA ALA A 101 -10.18 21.17 16.17
C ALA A 101 -8.98 21.56 17.06
N LEU A 102 -7.81 20.93 16.87
CA LEU A 102 -6.60 21.20 17.65
C LEU A 102 -5.87 22.46 17.18
N ARG A 103 -5.87 22.72 15.86
CA ARG A 103 -5.18 23.83 15.23
C ARG A 103 -6.01 24.38 14.05
N PRO A 104 -7.00 25.24 14.31
CA PRO A 104 -7.91 25.77 13.27
C PRO A 104 -7.21 26.55 12.14
N ALA A 105 -6.00 27.04 12.38
CA ALA A 105 -5.21 27.76 11.37
C ALA A 105 -4.46 26.82 10.41
N ALA A 106 -4.32 25.52 10.73
CA ALA A 106 -3.63 24.58 9.86
C ALA A 106 -4.43 24.31 8.58
N ARG A 107 -3.75 24.25 7.45
CA ARG A 107 -4.34 23.87 6.16
C ARG A 107 -4.28 22.37 5.98
N ILE A 108 -5.41 21.76 5.67
CA ILE A 108 -5.53 20.33 5.47
C ILE A 108 -5.48 19.98 3.97
N VAL A 109 -4.49 19.18 3.60
CA VAL A 109 -4.27 18.72 2.22
C VAL A 109 -4.45 17.22 2.18
N VAL A 110 -5.35 16.70 1.34
CA VAL A 110 -5.46 15.26 1.08
C VAL A 110 -4.85 14.90 -0.26
N GLY A 111 -4.20 13.73 -0.35
CA GLY A 111 -3.63 13.21 -1.58
C GLY A 111 -3.53 11.69 -1.56
N GLY A 112 -3.06 11.09 -2.65
CA GLY A 112 -2.98 9.65 -2.82
C GLY A 112 -4.02 9.12 -3.81
N TYR A 113 -4.23 7.81 -3.82
CA TYR A 113 -5.10 7.17 -4.80
C TYR A 113 -6.56 7.61 -4.68
N ASP A 114 -7.13 7.59 -3.49
CA ASP A 114 -8.55 7.88 -3.31
C ASP A 114 -8.91 9.34 -3.61
N PRO A 115 -8.21 10.37 -3.10
CA PRO A 115 -8.48 11.76 -3.48
C PRO A 115 -8.24 12.05 -4.96
N SER A 116 -7.38 11.28 -5.63
CA SER A 116 -7.14 11.42 -7.07
C SER A 116 -8.29 10.86 -7.91
N LEU A 117 -8.92 9.76 -7.46
CA LEU A 117 -9.95 9.03 -8.22
C LEU A 117 -11.38 9.41 -7.81
N ALA A 118 -11.56 9.93 -6.60
CA ALA A 118 -12.85 10.34 -6.04
C ALA A 118 -12.72 11.67 -5.27
N PRO A 119 -12.29 12.76 -5.90
CA PRO A 119 -12.11 14.06 -5.24
C PRO A 119 -13.42 14.57 -4.62
N ASP A 120 -14.56 14.35 -5.28
CA ASP A 120 -15.88 14.79 -4.83
C ASP A 120 -16.26 14.24 -3.44
N ALA A 121 -15.68 13.09 -3.05
CA ALA A 121 -15.93 12.50 -1.73
C ALA A 121 -15.36 13.33 -0.56
N TYR A 122 -14.51 14.31 -0.84
CA TYR A 122 -13.88 15.19 0.15
C TYR A 122 -14.49 16.60 0.21
N GLU A 123 -15.49 16.88 -0.63
CA GLU A 123 -16.06 18.22 -0.76
C GLU A 123 -17.09 18.56 0.31
N SER A 124 -17.85 17.56 0.76
CA SER A 124 -18.98 17.75 1.66
C SER A 124 -18.59 18.17 3.09
N GLY A 125 -17.37 17.86 3.54
CA GLY A 125 -16.88 18.21 4.87
C GLY A 125 -16.10 19.54 4.87
N PRO A 126 -16.17 20.34 5.95
CA PRO A 126 -15.44 21.61 6.03
C PRO A 126 -13.93 21.43 6.30
N ASP A 127 -13.50 20.24 6.68
CA ASP A 127 -12.20 19.98 7.29
C ASP A 127 -11.07 19.73 6.26
N VAL A 128 -11.36 19.77 4.96
CA VAL A 128 -10.36 19.63 3.88
C VAL A 128 -10.30 20.90 3.07
N ASP A 129 -9.13 21.51 2.95
CA ASP A 129 -8.90 22.74 2.19
C ASP A 129 -8.46 22.47 0.75
N PHE A 130 -7.59 21.46 0.58
CA PHE A 130 -6.94 21.16 -0.70
C PHE A 130 -6.92 19.66 -0.99
N ILE A 131 -7.01 19.33 -2.29
CA ILE A 131 -6.85 17.95 -2.79
C ILE A 131 -5.73 17.97 -3.83
N VAL A 132 -4.69 17.16 -3.61
CA VAL A 132 -3.60 16.94 -4.56
C VAL A 132 -3.89 15.65 -5.33
N ARG A 133 -4.16 15.78 -6.64
CA ARG A 133 -4.54 14.68 -7.53
C ARG A 133 -3.39 14.25 -8.42
N GLY A 134 -3.18 12.95 -8.56
CA GLY A 134 -2.07 12.37 -9.33
C GLY A 134 -0.75 12.40 -8.57
N GLU A 135 0.37 12.63 -9.26
CA GLU A 135 1.70 12.74 -8.65
C GLU A 135 1.82 14.05 -7.86
N GLY A 136 2.15 13.93 -6.60
CA GLY A 136 2.02 15.02 -5.64
C GLY A 136 3.24 15.90 -5.49
N GLU A 137 4.45 15.45 -5.86
CA GLU A 137 5.71 16.13 -5.52
C GLU A 137 5.73 17.58 -6.01
N HIS A 138 5.37 17.81 -7.26
CA HIS A 138 5.36 19.14 -7.84
C HIS A 138 4.15 19.97 -7.41
N THR A 139 2.96 19.34 -7.36
CA THR A 139 1.72 20.01 -7.00
C THR A 139 1.76 20.52 -5.56
N LEU A 140 2.28 19.71 -4.62
CA LEU A 140 2.43 20.12 -3.22
C LEU A 140 3.47 21.24 -3.08
N CYS A 141 4.61 21.15 -3.77
CA CYS A 141 5.64 22.20 -3.75
C CYS A 141 5.10 23.53 -4.29
N GLU A 142 4.37 23.52 -5.40
CA GLU A 142 3.73 24.72 -5.96
C GLU A 142 2.66 25.27 -4.99
N LEU A 143 1.91 24.42 -4.29
CA LEU A 143 0.94 24.84 -3.27
C LEU A 143 1.63 25.52 -2.08
N LEU A 144 2.75 24.97 -1.59
CA LEU A 144 3.49 25.59 -0.47
C LEU A 144 4.03 26.97 -0.85
N ARG A 145 4.55 27.15 -2.08
CA ARG A 145 4.97 28.45 -2.58
C ARG A 145 3.83 29.47 -2.65
N MET A 146 2.59 29.02 -2.84
CA MET A 146 1.41 29.89 -2.73
C MET A 146 1.24 30.47 -1.32
N PHE A 147 1.54 29.70 -0.28
CA PHE A 147 1.47 30.19 1.11
C PHE A 147 2.56 31.20 1.43
N GLU A 148 3.61 31.26 0.64
CA GLU A 148 4.66 32.29 0.68
C GLU A 148 4.30 33.58 -0.10
N GLY A 149 3.12 33.61 -0.73
CA GLY A 149 2.64 34.73 -1.52
C GLY A 149 3.02 34.69 -2.99
N SER A 150 3.43 33.55 -3.54
CA SER A 150 3.88 33.39 -4.93
C SER A 150 2.87 32.62 -5.78
N GLY A 151 2.16 33.28 -6.70
CA GLY A 151 1.33 32.63 -7.72
C GLY A 151 -0.19 32.68 -7.48
N ALA A 152 -0.94 31.77 -8.08
CA ALA A 152 -2.40 31.64 -7.95
C ALA A 152 -2.84 30.18 -7.95
N TYR A 153 -3.77 29.78 -7.08
CA TYR A 153 -4.27 28.39 -6.99
C TYR A 153 -4.76 27.87 -8.34
N GLN A 154 -5.36 28.73 -9.15
CA GLN A 154 -5.92 28.39 -10.47
C GLN A 154 -4.88 27.87 -11.46
N THR A 155 -3.61 28.18 -11.27
CA THR A 155 -2.53 27.79 -12.18
C THR A 155 -1.86 26.47 -11.82
N ILE A 156 -2.15 25.91 -10.63
CA ILE A 156 -1.50 24.68 -10.14
C ILE A 156 -2.21 23.45 -10.72
N ALA A 157 -1.60 22.82 -11.69
CA ALA A 157 -2.14 21.59 -12.27
C ALA A 157 -2.20 20.46 -11.23
N GLY A 158 -3.30 19.69 -11.23
CA GLY A 158 -3.55 18.61 -10.28
C GLY A 158 -4.06 19.07 -8.90
N LEU A 159 -4.23 20.36 -8.67
CA LEU A 159 -4.79 20.90 -7.44
C LEU A 159 -6.32 21.02 -7.54
N SER A 160 -7.01 20.65 -6.47
CA SER A 160 -8.37 21.10 -6.17
C SER A 160 -8.33 21.89 -4.88
N TYR A 161 -9.09 22.98 -4.79
CA TYR A 161 -9.06 23.86 -3.62
C TYR A 161 -10.45 24.38 -3.29
N ARG A 162 -10.70 24.61 -2.01
CA ARG A 162 -11.96 25.10 -1.49
C ARG A 162 -12.13 26.59 -1.71
N THR A 163 -13.32 26.99 -2.11
CA THR A 163 -13.77 28.39 -2.20
C THR A 163 -15.09 28.55 -1.44
N PRO A 164 -15.56 29.77 -1.20
CA PRO A 164 -16.89 30.00 -0.61
C PRO A 164 -18.04 29.39 -1.43
N ALA A 165 -17.83 29.17 -2.73
CA ALA A 165 -18.83 28.57 -3.63
C ALA A 165 -18.72 27.05 -3.76
N GLY A 166 -17.76 26.40 -3.11
CA GLY A 166 -17.44 24.97 -3.21
C GLY A 166 -16.01 24.72 -3.68
N PHE A 167 -15.73 23.48 -4.06
CA PHE A 167 -14.41 23.14 -4.61
C PHE A 167 -14.27 23.55 -6.08
N VAL A 168 -13.06 23.96 -6.43
CA VAL A 168 -12.61 24.20 -7.81
C VAL A 168 -11.56 23.17 -8.15
N HIS A 169 -11.73 22.44 -9.26
CA HIS A 169 -10.82 21.41 -9.75
C HIS A 169 -10.04 21.93 -10.95
N ASN A 170 -8.75 22.17 -10.78
CA ASN A 170 -7.87 22.48 -11.90
C ASN A 170 -7.68 21.27 -12.83
N ALA A 171 -7.17 21.51 -14.03
CA ALA A 171 -6.78 20.43 -14.94
C ALA A 171 -5.79 19.47 -14.28
N MET A 172 -5.88 18.18 -14.59
CA MET A 172 -4.91 17.19 -14.10
C MET A 172 -3.49 17.54 -14.57
N ARG A 173 -2.51 17.27 -13.70
CA ARG A 173 -1.11 17.42 -14.10
C ARG A 173 -0.77 16.33 -15.11
N PRO A 174 -0.22 16.67 -16.28
CA PRO A 174 0.30 15.66 -17.20
C PRO A 174 1.41 14.84 -16.54
N VAL A 175 1.41 13.53 -16.76
CA VAL A 175 2.54 12.68 -16.35
C VAL A 175 3.71 12.98 -17.27
N ILE A 176 4.82 13.39 -16.68
CA ILE A 176 6.04 13.77 -17.39
C ILE A 176 7.10 12.70 -17.13
N PRO A 177 7.89 12.28 -18.15
CA PRO A 177 9.00 11.35 -17.93
C PRO A 177 9.93 11.86 -16.80
N ILE A 178 10.27 10.98 -15.86
CA ILE A 178 11.13 11.29 -14.70
C ILE A 178 12.47 11.90 -15.16
N ALA A 179 13.02 11.43 -16.28
CA ALA A 179 14.25 11.96 -16.84
C ALA A 179 14.15 13.45 -17.26
N SER A 180 12.94 13.91 -17.63
CA SER A 180 12.74 15.31 -18.05
C SER A 180 12.54 16.25 -16.85
N ARG A 181 12.11 15.73 -15.71
CA ARG A 181 11.92 16.49 -14.47
C ARG A 181 12.35 15.62 -13.27
N PRO A 182 13.66 15.53 -13.01
CA PRO A 182 14.19 14.67 -11.97
C PRO A 182 13.66 15.03 -10.58
N LEU A 183 13.25 14.00 -9.83
CA LEU A 183 12.88 14.13 -8.44
C LEU A 183 14.10 13.95 -7.53
N ARG A 184 14.17 14.73 -6.46
CA ARG A 184 15.16 14.54 -5.39
C ARG A 184 14.96 13.20 -4.69
N LEU A 185 15.97 12.74 -3.96
CA LEU A 185 15.85 11.54 -3.14
C LEU A 185 14.77 11.70 -2.06
N PRO A 186 14.11 10.61 -1.63
CA PRO A 186 13.21 10.62 -0.50
C PRO A 186 13.91 11.13 0.78
N GLN A 187 13.23 11.94 1.58
CA GLN A 187 13.79 12.49 2.82
C GLN A 187 13.42 11.61 4.02
N ARG A 188 14.20 10.58 4.28
CA ARG A 188 13.98 9.63 5.39
C ARG A 188 14.18 10.27 6.77
N ALA A 189 15.09 11.22 6.87
CA ALA A 189 15.34 11.96 8.11
C ALA A 189 14.14 12.78 8.62
N ALA A 190 13.15 13.07 7.77
CA ALA A 190 11.91 13.73 8.17
C ALA A 190 10.94 12.84 8.97
N ARG A 191 11.19 11.53 9.06
CA ARG A 191 10.35 10.59 9.82
C ARG A 191 10.51 10.80 11.32
N VAL A 192 9.40 11.11 12.00
CA VAL A 192 9.38 11.35 13.46
C VAL A 192 8.93 10.13 14.25
N LEU A 193 8.46 9.08 13.58
CA LEU A 193 8.16 7.77 14.15
C LEU A 193 9.11 6.73 13.54
N GLY A 194 9.46 5.72 14.32
CA GLY A 194 10.33 4.62 13.89
C GLY A 194 9.72 3.25 14.19
N GLY A 195 10.43 2.19 13.78
CA GLY A 195 10.00 0.81 14.04
C GLY A 195 9.40 0.12 12.82
N TYR A 196 9.81 0.52 11.62
CA TYR A 196 9.48 -0.18 10.37
C TYR A 196 10.21 -1.51 10.33
N THR A 197 9.43 -2.59 10.18
CA THR A 197 10.01 -3.94 10.17
C THR A 197 9.30 -4.85 9.18
N MET A 198 10.07 -5.76 8.58
CA MET A 198 9.59 -6.89 7.83
C MET A 198 10.21 -8.16 8.42
N LEU A 199 9.37 -9.04 8.97
CA LEU A 199 9.80 -10.28 9.63
C LEU A 199 10.91 -10.06 10.67
N GLY A 200 10.83 -8.94 11.41
CA GLY A 200 11.77 -8.57 12.46
C GLY A 200 13.06 -7.86 12.01
N ARG A 201 13.25 -7.66 10.70
CA ARG A 201 14.35 -6.87 10.14
C ARG A 201 13.90 -5.44 9.89
N GLN A 202 14.78 -4.48 10.07
CA GLN A 202 14.49 -3.10 9.68
C GLN A 202 14.25 -3.02 8.17
N VAL A 203 13.13 -2.42 7.76
CA VAL A 203 12.74 -2.33 6.35
C VAL A 203 12.59 -0.88 5.91
N ASP A 204 12.97 -0.62 4.69
CA ASP A 204 12.64 0.60 3.97
C ASP A 204 12.09 0.30 2.57
N VAL A 205 11.68 1.33 1.86
CA VAL A 205 11.17 1.24 0.50
C VAL A 205 12.02 2.08 -0.44
N VAL A 206 12.20 1.58 -1.66
CA VAL A 206 12.90 2.28 -2.75
C VAL A 206 12.07 2.11 -4.02
N GLU A 207 11.95 3.17 -4.79
CA GLU A 207 11.24 3.16 -6.07
C GLU A 207 12.26 3.22 -7.20
N THR A 208 12.21 2.24 -8.13
CA THR A 208 13.14 2.20 -9.27
C THR A 208 12.48 2.62 -10.57
N SER A 209 11.15 2.52 -10.63
CA SER A 209 10.33 2.96 -11.77
C SER A 209 8.89 3.25 -11.33
N ARG A 210 8.16 3.99 -12.13
CA ARG A 210 6.75 4.32 -11.94
C ARG A 210 5.91 3.95 -13.15
N GLY A 211 4.71 3.49 -12.89
CA GLY A 211 3.69 3.22 -13.89
C GLY A 211 3.74 1.82 -14.47
N CYS A 212 2.73 1.52 -15.25
CA CYS A 212 2.55 0.25 -15.95
C CYS A 212 1.85 0.50 -17.29
N THR A 213 2.15 -0.30 -18.31
CA THR A 213 1.53 -0.18 -19.63
C THR A 213 0.37 -1.13 -19.85
N PHE A 214 0.08 -2.02 -18.89
CA PHE A 214 -1.07 -2.90 -18.93
C PHE A 214 -2.37 -2.14 -18.56
N ASP A 215 -3.53 -2.73 -18.84
CA ASP A 215 -4.84 -2.15 -18.61
C ASP A 215 -5.76 -3.04 -17.75
N CYS A 216 -5.17 -3.67 -16.73
CA CYS A 216 -5.90 -4.53 -15.81
C CYS A 216 -7.15 -3.82 -15.25
N SER A 217 -8.31 -4.49 -15.31
CA SER A 217 -9.61 -3.87 -15.03
C SER A 217 -9.78 -3.40 -13.58
N PHE A 218 -9.01 -3.97 -12.67
CA PHE A 218 -9.03 -3.70 -11.23
C PHE A 218 -8.03 -2.63 -10.79
N CYS A 219 -7.10 -2.23 -11.67
CA CYS A 219 -5.93 -1.47 -11.25
C CYS A 219 -6.19 0.05 -11.25
N SER A 220 -6.15 0.65 -10.08
CA SER A 220 -6.30 2.10 -9.89
C SER A 220 -5.12 2.93 -10.40
N ILE A 221 -3.93 2.32 -10.56
CA ILE A 221 -2.71 3.02 -11.02
C ILE A 221 -2.94 3.65 -12.38
N ILE A 222 -3.55 2.90 -13.31
CA ILE A 222 -3.78 3.35 -14.67
C ILE A 222 -4.81 4.47 -14.74
N GLU A 223 -5.84 4.38 -13.92
CA GLU A 223 -6.88 5.42 -13.84
C GLU A 223 -6.30 6.73 -13.27
N MET A 224 -5.35 6.64 -12.35
CA MET A 224 -4.70 7.82 -11.75
C MET A 224 -3.61 8.43 -12.65
N ARG A 225 -2.81 7.61 -13.34
CA ARG A 225 -1.56 8.03 -14.02
C ARG A 225 -1.55 7.78 -15.52
N GLY A 226 -2.56 7.08 -16.06
CA GLY A 226 -2.55 6.60 -17.44
C GLY A 226 -1.57 5.44 -17.66
N ARG A 227 -1.56 4.91 -18.88
CA ARG A 227 -0.70 3.79 -19.31
C ARG A 227 0.67 4.32 -19.70
N ASN A 228 1.60 4.29 -18.77
CA ASN A 228 2.97 4.77 -18.99
C ASN A 228 3.95 3.97 -18.12
N PHE A 229 5.24 4.10 -18.41
CA PHE A 229 6.33 3.54 -17.62
C PHE A 229 7.52 4.49 -17.67
N HIS A 230 7.99 4.90 -16.51
CA HIS A 230 9.11 5.83 -16.35
C HIS A 230 10.10 5.27 -15.33
N ALA A 231 11.33 5.06 -15.76
CA ALA A 231 12.38 4.52 -14.92
C ALA A 231 13.32 5.63 -14.41
N TYR A 232 13.75 5.48 -13.18
CA TYR A 232 14.85 6.28 -12.63
C TYR A 232 16.19 5.81 -13.19
N ALA A 233 17.19 6.70 -13.27
CA ALA A 233 18.57 6.32 -13.57
C ALA A 233 19.08 5.34 -12.51
N ILE A 234 19.86 4.33 -12.92
CA ILE A 234 20.38 3.30 -12.01
C ILE A 234 21.20 3.91 -10.88
N ASP A 235 22.06 4.89 -11.17
CA ASP A 235 22.89 5.57 -10.16
C ASP A 235 22.03 6.24 -9.08
N ARG A 236 20.89 6.85 -9.47
CA ARG A 236 19.93 7.40 -8.49
C ARG A 236 19.30 6.31 -7.64
N VAL A 237 18.98 5.16 -8.24
CA VAL A 237 18.41 4.01 -7.48
C VAL A 237 19.44 3.48 -6.48
N LEU A 238 20.71 3.36 -6.88
CA LEU A 238 21.79 2.96 -5.96
C LEU A 238 22.00 3.99 -4.85
N ALA A 239 21.91 5.29 -5.16
CA ALA A 239 22.00 6.34 -4.14
C ALA A 239 20.83 6.26 -3.14
N ASP A 240 19.61 5.93 -3.60
CA ASP A 240 18.43 5.75 -2.75
C ASP A 240 18.56 4.48 -1.87
N ILE A 241 19.09 3.38 -2.41
CA ILE A 241 19.44 2.17 -1.65
C ILE A 241 20.50 2.48 -0.58
N ALA A 242 21.54 3.23 -0.94
CA ALA A 242 22.60 3.64 -0.01
C ALA A 242 22.03 4.49 1.14
N ASP A 243 21.15 5.45 0.82
CA ASP A 243 20.48 6.28 1.82
C ASP A 243 19.57 5.44 2.74
N ALA A 244 18.77 4.51 2.20
CA ALA A 244 17.96 3.60 3.01
C ALA A 244 18.82 2.77 3.98
N ARG A 245 19.96 2.24 3.51
CA ARG A 245 20.92 1.50 4.34
C ARG A 245 21.56 2.37 5.43
N SER A 246 21.88 3.62 5.12
CA SER A 246 22.44 4.56 6.12
C SER A 246 21.45 4.84 7.25
N HIS A 247 20.14 4.69 6.99
CA HIS A 247 19.05 4.76 7.97
C HIS A 247 18.72 3.39 8.61
N GLY A 248 19.58 2.38 8.41
CA GLY A 248 19.50 1.09 9.09
C GLY A 248 18.69 0.01 8.36
N ALA A 249 18.30 0.21 7.10
CA ALA A 249 17.57 -0.81 6.36
C ALA A 249 18.39 -2.09 6.13
N GLU A 250 17.90 -3.20 6.65
CA GLU A 250 18.40 -4.57 6.43
C GLU A 250 17.59 -5.30 5.34
N ALA A 251 16.36 -4.81 5.09
CA ALA A 251 15.49 -5.25 4.02
C ALA A 251 14.96 -4.04 3.25
N ILE A 252 14.77 -4.19 1.94
CA ILE A 252 14.24 -3.13 1.07
C ILE A 252 13.15 -3.70 0.18
N PHE A 253 11.98 -3.07 0.20
CA PHE A 253 10.95 -3.34 -0.77
C PHE A 253 11.10 -2.39 -1.96
N LEU A 254 11.35 -2.94 -3.15
CA LEU A 254 11.29 -2.18 -4.40
C LEU A 254 9.81 -2.04 -4.78
N VAL A 255 9.27 -0.85 -4.53
CA VAL A 255 7.81 -0.57 -4.61
C VAL A 255 7.32 -0.20 -6.01
N ASP A 256 8.04 -0.64 -7.03
CA ASP A 256 7.65 -0.43 -8.43
C ASP A 256 6.29 -1.06 -8.72
N ASP A 257 5.46 -0.39 -9.52
CA ASP A 257 4.18 -0.94 -9.99
C ASP A 257 4.36 -2.24 -10.78
N ASN A 258 5.50 -2.38 -11.46
CA ASN A 258 5.86 -3.58 -12.22
C ASN A 258 7.32 -3.56 -12.68
N ILE A 259 8.23 -4.08 -11.87
CA ILE A 259 9.67 -4.07 -12.20
C ILE A 259 10.01 -4.94 -13.42
N THR A 260 9.24 -6.00 -13.68
CA THR A 260 9.48 -6.94 -14.79
C THR A 260 8.89 -6.48 -16.12
N LEU A 261 8.38 -5.25 -16.20
CA LEU A 261 7.92 -4.66 -17.45
C LEU A 261 9.10 -4.46 -18.42
N ASP A 262 10.27 -4.10 -17.89
CA ASP A 262 11.56 -4.05 -18.61
C ASP A 262 12.57 -5.01 -17.96
N VAL A 263 12.58 -6.25 -18.44
CA VAL A 263 13.46 -7.32 -17.91
C VAL A 263 14.93 -6.97 -18.09
N ALA A 264 15.31 -6.37 -19.22
CA ALA A 264 16.72 -6.03 -19.48
C ALA A 264 17.24 -4.97 -18.50
N ARG A 265 16.40 -3.95 -18.22
CA ARG A 265 16.71 -2.96 -17.19
C ARG A 265 16.77 -3.60 -15.80
N PHE A 266 15.87 -4.53 -15.48
CA PHE A 266 15.87 -5.21 -14.18
C PHE A 266 17.14 -6.05 -14.00
N GLU A 267 17.62 -6.73 -15.05
CA GLU A 267 18.92 -7.42 -15.04
C GLU A 267 20.07 -6.45 -14.81
N THR A 268 20.07 -5.31 -15.52
CA THR A 268 21.06 -4.24 -15.30
C THR A 268 21.07 -3.75 -13.85
N LEU A 269 19.89 -3.55 -13.25
CA LEU A 269 19.77 -3.18 -11.84
C LEU A 269 20.32 -4.26 -10.91
N CYS A 270 20.06 -5.54 -11.18
CA CYS A 270 20.63 -6.65 -10.38
C CYS A 270 22.16 -6.65 -10.42
N HIS A 271 22.75 -6.46 -11.60
CA HIS A 271 24.21 -6.34 -11.72
C HIS A 271 24.73 -5.12 -10.95
N ALA A 272 24.11 -3.97 -11.10
CA ALA A 272 24.52 -2.75 -10.42
C ALA A 272 24.44 -2.88 -8.87
N ILE A 273 23.42 -3.57 -8.35
CA ILE A 273 23.30 -3.90 -6.91
C ILE A 273 24.47 -4.76 -6.44
N ILE A 274 24.84 -5.79 -7.21
CA ILE A 274 25.99 -6.67 -6.91
C ILE A 274 27.29 -5.89 -6.94
N ASP A 275 27.53 -5.13 -8.00
CA ASP A 275 28.76 -4.36 -8.21
C ASP A 275 28.95 -3.27 -7.15
N ALA A 276 27.84 -2.71 -6.64
CA ALA A 276 27.85 -1.74 -5.54
C ALA A 276 28.01 -2.40 -4.15
N GLY A 277 28.01 -3.73 -4.03
CA GLY A 277 28.07 -4.45 -2.76
C GLY A 277 26.80 -4.30 -1.90
N PHE A 278 25.64 -4.16 -2.54
CA PHE A 278 24.34 -4.04 -1.87
C PHE A 278 23.55 -5.36 -1.86
N ASP A 279 24.15 -6.45 -2.32
CA ASP A 279 23.59 -7.81 -2.37
C ASP A 279 23.42 -8.48 -1.00
N ASN A 280 23.93 -7.86 0.07
CA ASN A 280 23.75 -8.26 1.47
C ASN A 280 22.47 -7.74 2.12
N VAL A 281 21.61 -7.04 1.37
CA VAL A 281 20.27 -6.61 1.77
C VAL A 281 19.24 -7.64 1.28
N ASP A 282 18.19 -7.88 2.07
CA ASP A 282 17.07 -8.71 1.62
C ASP A 282 16.08 -7.88 0.80
N TYR A 283 16.02 -8.12 -0.50
CA TYR A 283 15.07 -7.41 -1.36
C TYR A 283 13.75 -8.17 -1.49
N LEU A 284 12.65 -7.40 -1.40
CA LEU A 284 11.30 -7.78 -1.81
C LEU A 284 10.96 -7.02 -3.09
N VAL A 285 10.27 -7.67 -4.03
CA VAL A 285 9.90 -7.06 -5.32
C VAL A 285 8.53 -7.52 -5.79
N GLN A 286 7.83 -6.69 -6.59
CA GLN A 286 6.62 -7.08 -7.31
C GLN A 286 6.96 -7.42 -8.76
N ALA A 287 6.49 -8.59 -9.22
CA ALA A 287 6.78 -9.11 -10.55
C ALA A 287 5.54 -9.73 -11.20
N MET A 288 5.52 -9.75 -12.53
CA MET A 288 4.54 -10.50 -13.32
C MET A 288 5.00 -11.95 -13.54
N THR A 289 4.03 -12.86 -13.72
CA THR A 289 4.29 -14.28 -14.00
C THR A 289 4.96 -14.52 -15.35
N ALA A 290 4.44 -13.93 -16.43
CA ALA A 290 4.92 -14.22 -17.79
C ALA A 290 6.41 -13.89 -18.00
N PRO A 291 6.94 -12.71 -17.60
CA PRO A 291 8.37 -12.43 -17.71
C PRO A 291 9.24 -13.36 -16.87
N ILE A 292 8.80 -13.73 -15.65
CA ILE A 292 9.54 -14.67 -14.81
C ILE A 292 9.54 -16.06 -15.44
N ALA A 293 8.42 -16.56 -15.99
CA ALA A 293 8.39 -17.83 -16.69
C ALA A 293 9.30 -17.82 -17.93
N GLN A 294 9.23 -16.75 -18.73
CA GLN A 294 9.99 -16.66 -19.99
C GLN A 294 11.50 -16.49 -19.78
N HIS A 295 11.92 -15.73 -18.77
CA HIS A 295 13.32 -15.36 -18.55
C HIS A 295 13.91 -15.95 -17.27
N GLY A 296 13.14 -16.70 -16.50
CA GLY A 296 13.51 -17.17 -15.15
C GLY A 296 14.77 -18.01 -15.10
N ALA A 297 15.10 -18.76 -16.16
CA ALA A 297 16.32 -19.54 -16.20
C ALA A 297 17.59 -18.68 -16.02
N ARG A 298 17.61 -17.44 -16.53
CA ARG A 298 18.72 -16.50 -16.38
C ARG A 298 18.46 -15.44 -15.30
N LEU A 299 17.20 -15.00 -15.16
CA LEU A 299 16.83 -13.92 -14.24
C LEU A 299 16.81 -14.37 -12.77
N ALA A 300 16.22 -15.53 -12.46
CA ALA A 300 16.09 -15.99 -11.08
C ALA A 300 17.43 -16.21 -10.36
N PRO A 301 18.46 -16.87 -10.96
CA PRO A 301 19.78 -16.97 -10.31
C PRO A 301 20.43 -15.58 -10.12
N LEU A 302 20.25 -14.65 -11.07
CA LEU A 302 20.77 -13.29 -10.95
C LEU A 302 20.08 -12.51 -9.82
N MET A 303 18.75 -12.56 -9.75
CA MET A 303 17.98 -11.99 -8.66
C MET A 303 18.48 -12.53 -7.30
N ARG A 304 18.63 -13.84 -7.18
CA ARG A 304 19.11 -14.46 -5.93
C ARG A 304 20.49 -13.95 -5.51
N ARG A 305 21.42 -13.79 -6.46
CA ARG A 305 22.75 -13.23 -6.22
C ARG A 305 22.67 -11.76 -5.81
N ALA A 306 21.79 -10.98 -6.41
CA ALA A 306 21.58 -9.56 -6.08
C ALA A 306 20.86 -9.34 -4.73
N GLY A 307 20.51 -10.40 -3.99
CA GLY A 307 19.89 -10.27 -2.66
C GLY A 307 18.38 -10.40 -2.65
N PHE A 308 17.72 -10.68 -3.79
CA PHE A 308 16.27 -10.89 -3.78
C PHE A 308 15.91 -12.18 -3.06
N ARG A 309 15.01 -12.05 -2.07
CA ARG A 309 14.55 -13.15 -1.22
C ARG A 309 13.06 -13.39 -1.33
N TYR A 310 12.29 -12.33 -1.56
CA TYR A 310 10.84 -12.35 -1.60
C TYR A 310 10.34 -11.77 -2.92
N VAL A 311 9.43 -12.47 -3.57
CA VAL A 311 8.81 -12.01 -4.82
C VAL A 311 7.29 -12.03 -4.64
N PHE A 312 6.66 -10.85 -4.68
CA PHE A 312 5.23 -10.75 -4.84
C PHE A 312 4.91 -10.98 -6.32
N LEU A 313 4.29 -12.11 -6.60
CA LEU A 313 3.98 -12.54 -7.96
C LEU A 313 2.51 -12.27 -8.27
N GLY A 314 2.24 -11.38 -9.22
CA GLY A 314 0.90 -11.08 -9.71
C GLY A 314 0.35 -12.24 -10.54
N ILE A 315 -0.25 -13.24 -9.89
CA ILE A 315 -0.89 -14.40 -10.52
C ILE A 315 -2.28 -14.01 -11.00
N GLU A 316 -2.97 -13.18 -10.25
CA GLU A 316 -4.32 -12.67 -10.41
C GLU A 316 -5.38 -13.81 -10.39
N ASN A 317 -5.30 -14.76 -11.31
CA ASN A 317 -6.17 -15.93 -11.41
C ASN A 317 -5.52 -17.02 -12.26
N ILE A 318 -6.00 -18.27 -12.14
CA ILE A 318 -5.50 -19.40 -12.95
C ILE A 318 -6.43 -19.77 -14.12
N LEU A 319 -7.65 -19.21 -14.13
CA LEU A 319 -8.66 -19.51 -15.13
C LEU A 319 -8.67 -18.42 -16.21
N ASP A 320 -8.72 -18.83 -17.49
CA ASP A 320 -8.65 -17.91 -18.62
C ASP A 320 -9.83 -16.93 -18.68
N GLU A 321 -11.04 -17.35 -18.28
CA GLU A 321 -12.24 -16.51 -18.26
C GLU A 321 -12.08 -15.35 -17.27
N ASP A 322 -11.60 -15.64 -16.06
CA ASP A 322 -11.34 -14.62 -15.05
C ASP A 322 -10.18 -13.70 -15.46
N LEU A 323 -9.11 -14.25 -16.03
CA LEU A 323 -8.00 -13.45 -16.55
C LEU A 323 -8.45 -12.52 -17.67
N ASN A 324 -9.44 -12.90 -18.49
CA ASN A 324 -10.05 -12.03 -19.50
C ASN A 324 -10.85 -10.91 -18.84
N PHE A 325 -11.70 -11.21 -17.84
CA PHE A 325 -12.44 -10.21 -17.07
C PHE A 325 -11.49 -9.21 -16.40
N LEU A 326 -10.43 -9.72 -15.75
CA LEU A 326 -9.41 -8.93 -15.09
C LEU A 326 -8.49 -8.17 -16.07
N ARG A 327 -8.59 -8.43 -17.39
CA ARG A 327 -7.65 -7.95 -18.43
C ARG A 327 -6.19 -8.25 -18.09
N ALA A 328 -5.96 -9.36 -17.39
CA ALA A 328 -4.64 -9.77 -16.90
C ALA A 328 -4.00 -10.90 -17.73
N ARG A 329 -4.68 -11.38 -18.77
CA ARG A 329 -4.21 -12.52 -19.57
C ARG A 329 -2.81 -12.33 -20.15
N ALA A 330 -2.48 -11.13 -20.63
CA ALA A 330 -1.17 -10.83 -21.20
C ALA A 330 -0.02 -10.90 -20.17
N LYS A 331 -0.31 -10.61 -18.90
CA LYS A 331 0.66 -10.70 -17.78
C LYS A 331 0.95 -12.14 -17.35
N ASN A 332 0.00 -13.06 -17.63
CA ASN A 332 0.01 -14.44 -17.15
C ASN A 332 0.10 -15.47 -18.27
N ALA A 333 0.16 -15.04 -19.52
CA ALA A 333 0.21 -15.94 -20.66
C ALA A 333 1.58 -16.63 -20.77
N ARG A 334 1.56 -17.94 -20.80
CA ARG A 334 2.69 -18.72 -21.29
C ARG A 334 2.74 -18.63 -22.83
N ARG A 335 3.86 -18.25 -23.37
CA ARG A 335 4.07 -18.12 -24.83
C ARG A 335 5.10 -19.12 -25.32
N ASP A 336 4.78 -19.81 -26.40
CA ASP A 336 5.71 -20.64 -27.15
C ASP A 336 5.67 -20.19 -28.63
N HIS A 337 6.84 -19.85 -29.18
CA HIS A 337 6.98 -19.29 -30.54
C HIS A 337 5.97 -18.20 -30.88
N GLY A 338 5.70 -17.31 -29.90
CA GLY A 338 4.75 -16.19 -30.05
C GLY A 338 3.26 -16.55 -29.89
N ARG A 339 2.91 -17.83 -29.69
CA ARG A 339 1.54 -18.28 -29.44
C ARG A 339 1.30 -18.49 -27.96
N THR A 340 0.12 -18.12 -27.47
CA THR A 340 -0.30 -18.39 -26.09
C THR A 340 -0.63 -19.88 -25.94
N VAL A 341 0.07 -20.58 -25.06
CA VAL A 341 -0.06 -22.04 -24.81
C VAL A 341 -0.53 -22.36 -23.39
N GLY A 342 -0.94 -21.38 -22.61
CA GLY A 342 -1.49 -21.57 -21.26
C GLY A 342 -1.07 -20.50 -20.26
N ASN A 343 -1.25 -20.80 -18.96
CA ASN A 343 -0.90 -19.93 -17.86
C ASN A 343 0.57 -20.17 -17.42
N ALA A 344 1.30 -19.09 -17.23
CA ALA A 344 2.73 -19.11 -16.89
C ALA A 344 3.01 -19.25 -15.39
N SER A 345 2.00 -19.31 -14.54
CA SER A 345 2.17 -19.17 -13.08
C SER A 345 2.99 -20.28 -12.45
N ILE A 346 2.76 -21.53 -12.86
CA ILE A 346 3.52 -22.69 -12.30
C ILE A 346 5.00 -22.56 -12.64
N GLU A 347 5.31 -22.33 -13.92
CA GLU A 347 6.69 -22.19 -14.40
C GLU A 347 7.43 -21.03 -13.73
N ALA A 348 6.74 -19.89 -13.55
CA ALA A 348 7.29 -18.75 -12.84
C ALA A 348 7.63 -19.09 -11.37
N VAL A 349 6.71 -19.73 -10.66
CA VAL A 349 6.91 -20.17 -9.26
C VAL A 349 8.07 -21.17 -9.17
N GLU A 350 8.15 -22.14 -10.08
CA GLU A 350 9.22 -23.13 -10.10
C GLU A 350 10.61 -22.51 -10.34
N HIS A 351 10.70 -21.50 -11.21
CA HIS A 351 11.96 -20.77 -11.39
C HIS A 351 12.41 -20.06 -10.10
N LEU A 352 11.50 -19.41 -9.40
CA LEU A 352 11.80 -18.70 -8.15
C LEU A 352 12.19 -19.68 -7.03
N HIS A 353 11.41 -20.75 -6.84
CA HIS A 353 11.66 -21.77 -5.81
C HIS A 353 12.99 -22.51 -6.03
N ARG A 354 13.33 -22.84 -7.27
CA ARG A 354 14.59 -23.52 -7.61
C ARG A 354 15.81 -22.72 -7.16
N HIS A 355 15.68 -21.40 -7.04
CA HIS A 355 16.73 -20.51 -6.55
C HIS A 355 16.50 -20.01 -5.11
N GLY A 356 15.59 -20.65 -4.36
CA GLY A 356 15.36 -20.39 -2.94
C GLY A 356 14.75 -19.01 -2.65
N MET A 357 13.95 -18.47 -3.57
CA MET A 357 13.16 -17.26 -3.34
C MET A 357 11.76 -17.64 -2.84
N TYR A 358 11.24 -16.84 -1.92
CA TYR A 358 9.94 -16.99 -1.31
C TYR A 358 8.88 -16.28 -2.16
N VAL A 359 7.82 -16.98 -2.54
CA VAL A 359 6.78 -16.46 -3.43
C VAL A 359 5.54 -16.07 -2.63
N VAL A 360 5.22 -14.78 -2.67
CA VAL A 360 3.93 -14.25 -2.23
C VAL A 360 3.01 -14.21 -3.44
N GLY A 361 2.00 -15.06 -3.50
CA GLY A 361 1.11 -15.16 -4.66
C GLY A 361 -0.12 -14.29 -4.53
N GLY A 362 -0.22 -13.25 -5.37
CA GLY A 362 -1.41 -12.39 -5.49
C GLY A 362 -2.49 -13.07 -6.33
N LEU A 363 -3.67 -13.29 -5.75
CA LEU A 363 -4.83 -13.91 -6.40
C LEU A 363 -6.09 -13.09 -6.14
N ILE A 364 -7.01 -13.05 -7.13
CA ILE A 364 -8.31 -12.38 -7.03
C ILE A 364 -9.40 -13.43 -7.24
N VAL A 365 -10.26 -13.63 -6.23
CA VAL A 365 -11.36 -14.59 -6.25
C VAL A 365 -12.68 -13.92 -5.87
N GLY A 366 -13.78 -14.32 -6.52
CA GLY A 366 -15.10 -13.70 -6.41
C GLY A 366 -15.41 -12.81 -7.60
N ASN A 367 -14.83 -13.10 -8.77
CA ASN A 367 -15.14 -12.44 -10.04
C ASN A 367 -16.62 -12.62 -10.41
N PRO A 368 -17.18 -11.83 -11.34
CA PRO A 368 -18.63 -11.81 -11.58
C PRO A 368 -19.26 -13.16 -11.93
N ASP A 369 -18.52 -14.04 -12.58
CA ASP A 369 -19.02 -15.36 -13.03
C ASP A 369 -18.42 -16.53 -12.24
N ASP A 370 -17.68 -16.25 -11.15
CA ASP A 370 -17.09 -17.26 -10.28
C ASP A 370 -18.17 -18.17 -9.68
N THR A 371 -17.87 -19.48 -9.72
CA THR A 371 -18.60 -20.54 -9.01
C THR A 371 -17.80 -20.99 -7.79
N ARG A 372 -18.38 -21.86 -6.97
CA ARG A 372 -17.63 -22.48 -5.86
C ARG A 372 -16.41 -23.26 -6.35
N GLU A 373 -16.55 -23.94 -7.48
CA GLU A 373 -15.53 -24.77 -8.10
C GLU A 373 -14.38 -23.92 -8.65
N SER A 374 -14.68 -22.78 -9.29
CA SER A 374 -13.65 -21.85 -9.82
C SER A 374 -12.85 -21.20 -8.69
N ILE A 375 -13.52 -20.78 -7.63
CA ILE A 375 -12.86 -20.24 -6.42
C ILE A 375 -11.97 -21.33 -5.80
N GLU A 376 -12.48 -22.54 -5.59
CA GLU A 376 -11.71 -23.65 -5.00
C GLU A 376 -10.50 -24.03 -5.88
N ALA A 377 -10.60 -23.97 -7.21
CA ALA A 377 -9.48 -24.22 -8.11
C ALA A 377 -8.33 -23.23 -7.86
N ASN A 378 -8.63 -21.92 -7.72
CA ASN A 378 -7.64 -20.90 -7.38
C ASN A 378 -7.05 -21.11 -5.98
N LEU A 379 -7.86 -21.46 -5.00
CA LEU A 379 -7.41 -21.74 -3.63
C LEU A 379 -6.55 -23.02 -3.56
N ALA A 380 -6.89 -24.05 -4.34
CA ALA A 380 -6.10 -25.28 -4.44
C ALA A 380 -4.73 -25.01 -5.08
N PHE A 381 -4.70 -24.20 -6.14
CA PHE A 381 -3.45 -23.73 -6.74
C PHE A 381 -2.58 -23.01 -5.71
N ALA A 382 -3.14 -22.04 -4.97
CA ALA A 382 -2.41 -21.30 -3.94
C ALA A 382 -1.82 -22.24 -2.89
N ARG A 383 -2.61 -23.18 -2.37
CA ARG A 383 -2.15 -24.17 -1.38
C ARG A 383 -1.00 -25.05 -1.87
N ARG A 384 -0.92 -25.29 -3.17
CA ARG A 384 0.09 -26.18 -3.75
C ARG A 384 1.38 -25.48 -4.11
N TYR A 385 1.30 -24.28 -4.67
CA TYR A 385 2.43 -23.66 -5.39
C TYR A 385 3.01 -22.42 -4.72
N VAL A 386 2.25 -21.63 -3.94
CA VAL A 386 2.77 -20.42 -3.36
C VAL A 386 3.14 -20.59 -1.88
N ASP A 387 4.12 -19.81 -1.42
CA ASP A 387 4.59 -19.87 -0.03
C ASP A 387 3.72 -19.03 0.90
N TRP A 388 3.24 -17.88 0.42
CA TRP A 388 2.32 -17.05 1.15
C TRP A 388 1.20 -16.55 0.22
N PRO A 389 -0.05 -16.93 0.48
CA PRO A 389 -1.15 -16.49 -0.35
C PRO A 389 -1.54 -15.05 -0.01
N TYR A 390 -1.67 -14.23 -1.02
CA TYR A 390 -2.25 -12.89 -0.95
C TYR A 390 -3.55 -12.88 -1.75
N ILE A 391 -4.59 -13.48 -1.16
CA ILE A 391 -5.87 -13.68 -1.82
C ILE A 391 -6.77 -12.49 -1.53
N GLN A 392 -7.16 -11.77 -2.58
CA GLN A 392 -8.07 -10.63 -2.51
C GLN A 392 -9.42 -10.95 -3.13
N HIS A 393 -10.43 -10.20 -2.71
CA HIS A 393 -11.71 -10.09 -3.40
C HIS A 393 -11.65 -8.95 -4.42
N PRO A 394 -12.40 -9.03 -5.53
CA PRO A 394 -12.58 -7.90 -6.41
C PRO A 394 -13.09 -6.70 -5.59
N THR A 395 -12.37 -5.61 -5.63
CA THR A 395 -12.71 -4.40 -4.89
C THR A 395 -12.99 -3.30 -5.90
N PRO A 396 -14.22 -2.75 -5.92
CA PRO A 396 -14.65 -1.80 -6.95
C PRO A 396 -14.11 -0.40 -6.65
N TYR A 397 -12.80 -0.20 -6.78
CA TYR A 397 -12.17 1.10 -6.58
C TYR A 397 -12.71 2.15 -7.55
N PRO A 398 -12.89 3.41 -7.11
CA PRO A 398 -13.44 4.48 -7.94
C PRO A 398 -12.73 4.61 -9.29
N GLY A 399 -13.50 4.81 -10.36
CA GLY A 399 -12.98 5.03 -11.71
C GLY A 399 -12.61 3.77 -12.49
N THR A 400 -12.34 2.63 -11.84
CA THR A 400 -11.85 1.43 -12.52
C THR A 400 -12.90 0.77 -13.42
N PRO A 401 -12.48 0.11 -14.52
CA PRO A 401 -13.38 -0.68 -15.38
C PRO A 401 -14.11 -1.78 -14.61
N MET A 402 -13.45 -2.39 -13.62
CA MET A 402 -14.04 -3.40 -12.74
C MET A 402 -15.25 -2.83 -11.99
N THR A 403 -15.15 -1.63 -11.42
CA THR A 403 -16.27 -0.97 -10.71
C THR A 403 -17.47 -0.79 -11.62
N ARG A 404 -17.26 -0.35 -12.86
CA ARG A 404 -18.34 -0.22 -13.84
C ARG A 404 -19.02 -1.55 -14.12
N ALA A 405 -18.23 -2.60 -14.39
CA ALA A 405 -18.76 -3.93 -14.69
C ALA A 405 -19.57 -4.53 -13.53
N PHE A 406 -19.10 -4.42 -12.30
CA PHE A 406 -19.85 -4.90 -11.13
C PHE A 406 -21.13 -4.09 -10.89
N ARG A 407 -21.08 -2.77 -11.07
CA ARG A 407 -22.25 -1.88 -10.89
C ARG A 407 -23.31 -2.15 -11.95
N GLU A 408 -22.94 -2.26 -13.21
CA GLU A 408 -23.86 -2.55 -14.32
C GLU A 408 -24.57 -3.90 -14.14
N ARG A 409 -23.92 -4.87 -13.52
CA ARG A 409 -24.48 -6.20 -13.23
C ARG A 409 -25.23 -6.28 -11.88
N GLY A 410 -25.26 -5.22 -11.09
CA GLY A 410 -25.90 -5.20 -9.77
C GLY A 410 -25.25 -6.18 -8.77
N LEU A 411 -23.93 -6.34 -8.83
CA LEU A 411 -23.19 -7.31 -8.03
C LEU A 411 -22.47 -6.69 -6.82
N ILE A 412 -22.46 -5.36 -6.67
CA ILE A 412 -21.95 -4.68 -5.47
C ILE A 412 -23.00 -4.84 -4.37
N VAL A 413 -22.60 -5.37 -3.23
CA VAL A 413 -23.49 -5.64 -2.08
C VAL A 413 -23.17 -4.77 -0.86
N ASP A 414 -22.01 -4.14 -0.86
CA ASP A 414 -21.57 -3.23 0.19
C ASP A 414 -20.91 -1.99 -0.46
N GLU A 415 -21.53 -0.83 -0.24
CA GLU A 415 -21.06 0.46 -0.79
C GLU A 415 -20.21 1.24 0.25
N ASP A 416 -20.00 0.70 1.45
CA ASP A 416 -19.14 1.34 2.44
C ASP A 416 -17.67 1.18 2.04
N VAL A 417 -17.09 2.27 1.57
CA VAL A 417 -15.69 2.28 1.10
C VAL A 417 -14.68 1.93 2.19
N SER A 418 -15.03 2.01 3.47
CA SER A 418 -14.16 1.56 4.56
C SER A 418 -13.92 0.03 4.54
N HIS A 419 -14.76 -0.71 3.86
CA HIS A 419 -14.64 -2.14 3.63
C HIS A 419 -13.86 -2.52 2.36
N TYR A 420 -13.40 -1.53 1.57
CA TYR A 420 -12.69 -1.76 0.29
C TYR A 420 -11.21 -2.08 0.51
N ASP A 421 -10.94 -2.97 1.45
CA ASP A 421 -9.59 -3.40 1.86
C ASP A 421 -9.07 -4.66 1.13
N GLY A 422 -9.81 -5.14 0.13
CA GLY A 422 -9.47 -6.34 -0.63
C GLY A 422 -9.71 -7.66 0.12
N THR A 423 -10.00 -7.63 1.42
CA THR A 423 -10.23 -8.85 2.25
C THR A 423 -11.66 -9.01 2.71
N THR A 424 -12.43 -7.96 2.69
CA THR A 424 -13.89 -7.98 2.87
C THR A 424 -14.54 -8.16 1.51
N ALA A 425 -15.43 -9.12 1.36
CA ALA A 425 -16.17 -9.33 0.13
C ALA A 425 -17.30 -8.31 0.02
N VAL A 426 -17.06 -7.23 -0.71
CA VAL A 426 -18.02 -6.15 -0.97
C VAL A 426 -18.83 -6.38 -2.25
N VAL A 427 -18.49 -7.42 -2.99
CA VAL A 427 -19.18 -7.87 -4.20
C VAL A 427 -19.55 -9.33 -4.07
N ARG A 428 -20.58 -9.75 -4.81
CA ARG A 428 -20.94 -11.15 -5.04
C ARG A 428 -20.69 -11.56 -6.49
N SER A 429 -20.60 -12.85 -6.75
CA SER A 429 -20.69 -13.35 -8.12
C SER A 429 -22.17 -13.56 -8.54
N ALA A 430 -22.41 -13.98 -9.77
CA ALA A 430 -23.73 -14.42 -10.20
C ALA A 430 -24.20 -15.70 -9.48
N HIS A 431 -23.26 -16.50 -8.97
CA HIS A 431 -23.49 -17.86 -8.47
C HIS A 431 -23.21 -18.01 -6.97
N VAL A 432 -22.37 -17.14 -6.38
CA VAL A 432 -21.90 -17.26 -4.98
C VAL A 432 -22.10 -15.94 -4.26
N SER A 433 -22.64 -16.00 -3.03
CA SER A 433 -22.84 -14.81 -2.20
C SER A 433 -21.50 -14.25 -1.69
N ALA A 434 -21.47 -12.95 -1.36
CA ALA A 434 -20.28 -12.29 -0.79
C ALA A 434 -19.81 -12.98 0.50
N ASP A 435 -20.76 -13.34 1.38
CA ASP A 435 -20.45 -14.02 2.66
C ASP A 435 -19.76 -15.36 2.42
N GLU A 436 -20.19 -16.10 1.42
CA GLU A 436 -19.58 -17.38 1.12
C GLU A 436 -18.22 -17.25 0.46
N ILE A 437 -18.03 -16.25 -0.44
CA ILE A 437 -16.73 -15.96 -1.05
C ILE A 437 -15.71 -15.59 0.05
N GLU A 438 -16.10 -14.71 0.98
CA GLU A 438 -15.26 -14.31 2.10
C GLU A 438 -14.94 -15.47 3.05
N PHE A 439 -15.94 -16.33 3.33
CA PHE A 439 -15.76 -17.52 4.15
C PHE A 439 -14.77 -18.50 3.54
N GLN A 440 -14.89 -18.81 2.24
CA GLN A 440 -13.98 -19.72 1.55
C GLN A 440 -12.53 -19.18 1.58
N ARG A 441 -12.33 -17.88 1.30
CA ARG A 441 -11.03 -17.23 1.38
C ARG A 441 -10.45 -17.30 2.80
N TRP A 442 -11.24 -16.89 3.82
CA TRP A 442 -10.82 -16.91 5.22
C TRP A 442 -10.39 -18.31 5.66
N ARG A 443 -11.18 -19.32 5.32
CA ARG A 443 -10.90 -20.71 5.62
C ARG A 443 -9.60 -21.18 4.97
N ALA A 444 -9.42 -20.89 3.69
CA ALA A 444 -8.22 -21.26 2.94
C ALA A 444 -6.97 -20.56 3.48
N ASP A 445 -7.03 -19.24 3.70
CA ASP A 445 -5.93 -18.44 4.22
C ASP A 445 -5.45 -18.95 5.59
N ARG A 446 -6.38 -19.27 6.47
CA ARG A 446 -6.08 -19.82 7.80
C ARG A 446 -5.32 -21.13 7.73
N TRP A 447 -5.76 -22.08 6.90
CA TRP A 447 -5.10 -23.37 6.72
C TRP A 447 -3.75 -23.24 6.04
N MET A 448 -3.61 -22.36 5.07
CA MET A 448 -2.34 -22.07 4.41
C MET A 448 -1.31 -21.48 5.36
N LYS A 449 -1.70 -20.53 6.20
CA LYS A 449 -0.83 -19.98 7.26
C LYS A 449 -0.32 -21.05 8.21
N MET A 450 -1.16 -22.00 8.59
CA MET A 450 -0.74 -23.13 9.43
C MET A 450 0.25 -24.06 8.71
N LYS A 451 0.02 -24.35 7.43
CA LYS A 451 0.91 -25.21 6.62
C LYS A 451 2.31 -24.58 6.49
N HIS A 452 2.39 -23.26 6.38
CA HIS A 452 3.66 -22.54 6.18
C HIS A 452 4.38 -22.18 7.49
N PHE A 453 3.77 -22.38 8.64
CA PHE A 453 4.38 -22.06 9.94
C PHE A 453 5.73 -22.78 10.16
N PRO A 454 5.89 -24.07 9.84
CA PRO A 454 7.19 -24.75 9.96
C PRO A 454 8.27 -24.14 9.07
N ALA A 455 7.91 -23.73 7.83
CA ALA A 455 8.85 -23.08 6.92
C ALA A 455 9.25 -21.69 7.45
N ALA A 456 8.31 -20.93 7.99
CA ALA A 456 8.59 -19.65 8.64
C ALA A 456 9.54 -19.82 9.85
N LEU A 457 9.38 -20.87 10.62
CA LEU A 457 10.29 -21.20 11.74
C LEU A 457 11.72 -21.48 11.25
N LEU A 458 11.87 -22.17 10.13
CA LEU A 458 13.19 -22.47 9.54
C LEU A 458 13.86 -21.24 8.94
N HIS A 459 13.09 -20.36 8.27
CA HIS A 459 13.63 -19.18 7.59
C HIS A 459 13.87 -17.98 8.52
N SER A 460 13.07 -17.84 9.57
CA SER A 460 13.11 -16.70 10.48
C SER A 460 12.89 -17.14 11.94
N PRO A 461 13.77 -18.02 12.51
CA PRO A 461 13.52 -18.66 13.81
C PRO A 461 13.40 -17.65 14.96
N LEU A 462 14.25 -16.65 15.01
CA LEU A 462 14.21 -15.61 16.05
C LEU A 462 12.92 -14.78 16.01
N PHE A 463 12.45 -14.46 14.82
CA PHE A 463 11.19 -13.76 14.63
C PHE A 463 10.02 -14.61 15.12
N VAL A 464 9.96 -15.88 14.74
CA VAL A 464 8.90 -16.79 15.16
C VAL A 464 8.94 -17.03 16.68
N LEU A 465 10.10 -17.20 17.27
CA LEU A 465 10.25 -17.32 18.72
C LEU A 465 9.76 -16.06 19.46
N ARG A 466 10.07 -14.88 18.94
CA ARG A 466 9.67 -13.60 19.55
C ARG A 466 8.21 -13.24 19.33
N HIS A 467 7.67 -13.53 18.14
CA HIS A 467 6.36 -13.06 17.68
C HIS A 467 5.36 -14.16 17.36
N GLY A 468 5.76 -15.44 17.38
CA GLY A 468 4.91 -16.57 16.97
C GLY A 468 3.58 -16.65 17.71
N ARG A 469 3.56 -16.33 19.02
CA ARG A 469 2.33 -16.25 19.81
C ARG A 469 1.34 -15.20 19.23
N ARG A 470 1.84 -14.03 18.82
CA ARG A 470 1.02 -12.96 18.23
C ARG A 470 0.53 -13.34 16.83
N MET A 471 1.38 -13.99 16.05
CA MET A 471 1.00 -14.51 14.73
C MET A 471 -0.08 -15.58 14.83
N LEU A 472 0.07 -16.53 15.76
CA LEU A 472 -0.94 -17.56 16.01
C LEU A 472 -2.25 -16.93 16.52
N ALA A 473 -2.20 -15.98 17.44
CA ALA A 473 -3.39 -15.27 17.92
C ALA A 473 -4.12 -14.58 16.77
N HIS A 474 -3.40 -13.91 15.87
CA HIS A 474 -3.98 -13.29 14.67
C HIS A 474 -4.60 -14.35 13.72
N THR A 475 -3.90 -15.45 13.44
CA THR A 475 -4.41 -16.53 12.57
C THR A 475 -5.67 -17.19 13.16
N PHE A 476 -5.73 -17.30 14.48
CA PHE A 476 -6.84 -17.92 15.20
C PHE A 476 -7.81 -16.89 15.82
N THR A 477 -7.81 -15.63 15.36
CA THR A 477 -8.82 -14.64 15.76
C THR A 477 -10.23 -15.21 15.55
N GLY A 478 -11.11 -15.03 16.52
CA GLY A 478 -12.46 -15.59 16.54
C GLY A 478 -12.54 -17.05 17.03
N SER A 479 -11.42 -17.77 17.20
CA SER A 479 -11.42 -19.13 17.73
C SER A 479 -11.59 -19.15 19.25
N SER A 480 -12.32 -20.15 19.73
CA SER A 480 -12.50 -20.49 21.14
C SER A 480 -11.88 -21.86 21.43
N LEU A 481 -11.74 -22.20 22.71
CA LEU A 481 -11.32 -23.56 23.09
C LEU A 481 -12.29 -24.63 22.52
N ARG A 482 -13.60 -24.31 22.47
CA ARG A 482 -14.61 -25.20 21.87
C ARG A 482 -14.39 -25.41 20.38
N SER A 483 -13.99 -24.36 19.64
CA SER A 483 -13.71 -24.51 18.20
C SER A 483 -12.45 -25.36 17.95
N VAL A 484 -11.43 -25.23 18.81
CA VAL A 484 -10.21 -26.07 18.73
C VAL A 484 -10.54 -27.56 19.01
N LEU A 485 -11.49 -27.81 19.90
CA LEU A 485 -11.97 -29.15 20.23
C LEU A 485 -13.01 -29.70 19.22
N GLY A 486 -13.31 -28.97 18.13
CA GLY A 486 -14.29 -29.40 17.14
C GLY A 486 -15.76 -29.37 17.62
N LEU A 487 -16.03 -28.68 18.74
CA LEU A 487 -17.36 -28.54 19.34
C LEU A 487 -18.16 -27.33 18.81
N GLU A 488 -17.62 -26.66 17.80
CA GLU A 488 -18.20 -25.46 17.22
C GLU A 488 -17.96 -25.43 15.71
N SER A 489 -18.94 -24.90 14.97
CA SER A 489 -18.82 -24.81 13.50
C SER A 489 -17.83 -23.75 13.06
N GLU A 490 -17.15 -23.96 11.93
CA GLU A 490 -16.26 -22.96 11.31
C GLU A 490 -17.00 -21.65 10.99
N ALA A 491 -18.29 -21.72 10.63
CA ALA A 491 -19.13 -20.55 10.38
C ALA A 491 -19.27 -19.66 11.62
N ALA A 492 -19.48 -20.24 12.82
CA ALA A 492 -19.56 -19.46 14.05
C ALA A 492 -18.22 -18.81 14.42
N VAL A 493 -17.10 -19.45 14.13
CA VAL A 493 -15.75 -18.86 14.28
C VAL A 493 -15.56 -17.70 13.32
N PHE A 494 -16.00 -17.86 12.08
CA PHE A 494 -15.91 -16.83 11.04
C PHE A 494 -16.72 -15.59 11.40
N GLU A 495 -17.94 -15.74 11.89
CA GLU A 495 -18.76 -14.59 12.32
C GLU A 495 -18.11 -13.79 13.46
N ARG A 496 -17.48 -14.46 14.42
CA ARG A 496 -16.71 -13.76 15.47
C ARG A 496 -15.47 -13.06 14.92
N PHE A 497 -14.79 -13.69 13.96
CA PHE A 497 -13.67 -13.08 13.25
C PHE A 497 -14.12 -11.78 12.55
N ARG A 498 -15.22 -11.82 11.78
CA ARG A 498 -15.80 -10.65 11.11
C ARG A 498 -16.19 -9.54 12.09
N ALA A 499 -16.85 -9.92 13.19
CA ALA A 499 -17.26 -8.96 14.22
C ALA A 499 -16.05 -8.26 14.87
N SER A 500 -15.00 -9.02 15.20
CA SER A 500 -13.73 -8.48 15.71
C SER A 500 -13.10 -7.49 14.74
N ARG A 501 -13.05 -7.85 13.46
CA ARG A 501 -12.48 -7.01 12.39
C ARG A 501 -13.21 -5.66 12.24
N ARG A 502 -14.53 -5.69 12.24
CA ARG A 502 -15.34 -4.47 12.14
C ARG A 502 -15.17 -3.56 13.36
N ALA A 503 -14.99 -4.13 14.57
CA ALA A 503 -14.78 -3.37 15.80
C ALA A 503 -13.39 -2.69 15.85
N GLU A 504 -12.36 -3.28 15.23
CA GLU A 504 -10.99 -2.76 15.27
C GLU A 504 -10.74 -1.56 14.34
N ARG A 505 -11.66 -1.27 13.41
CA ARG A 505 -11.48 -0.22 12.38
C ARG A 505 -11.71 1.22 12.86
N ASP A 506 -12.15 1.45 14.09
CA ASP A 506 -12.31 2.81 14.62
C ASP A 506 -11.05 3.26 15.38
N TYR A 507 -10.03 3.66 14.63
CA TYR A 507 -8.76 4.14 15.18
C TYR A 507 -8.85 5.53 15.83
N VAL A 508 -9.87 6.33 15.48
CA VAL A 508 -10.03 7.70 15.96
C VAL A 508 -11.44 7.89 16.52
N ARG A 509 -11.60 7.64 17.81
CA ARG A 509 -12.84 7.99 18.52
C ARG A 509 -12.83 9.49 18.80
N LEU A 510 -13.69 10.24 18.14
CA LEU A 510 -13.82 11.69 18.31
C LEU A 510 -14.63 12.07 19.56
N GLU A 511 -15.57 11.22 20.01
CA GLU A 511 -16.32 11.43 21.24
C GLU A 511 -15.63 10.73 22.42
N PRO A 512 -15.53 11.39 23.60
CA PRO A 512 -15.10 10.67 24.80
C PRO A 512 -16.13 9.57 25.07
N GLY A 513 -15.70 8.31 25.04
CA GLY A 513 -16.52 7.22 25.55
C GLY A 513 -16.98 7.55 26.97
N PRO A 514 -18.11 7.00 27.45
CA PRO A 514 -18.58 7.25 28.81
C PRO A 514 -17.42 7.02 29.77
N SER A 515 -17.14 7.99 30.61
CA SER A 515 -16.02 8.03 31.54
C SER A 515 -16.02 6.79 32.44
N GLY A 516 -15.37 5.75 31.99
CA GLY A 516 -15.01 4.57 32.77
C GLY A 516 -13.72 4.86 33.53
N ALA A 517 -13.84 4.81 34.85
CA ALA A 517 -12.85 5.04 35.88
C ALA A 517 -11.38 4.90 35.46
N SER A 518 -10.63 5.95 35.77
CA SER A 518 -9.17 5.99 35.79
C SER A 518 -8.56 4.88 36.67
N GLY A 519 -8.28 3.74 36.08
CA GLY A 519 -7.38 2.73 36.62
C GLY A 519 -6.04 2.87 35.96
N GLY A 520 -5.09 3.51 36.65
CA GLY A 520 -3.72 3.68 36.20
C GLY A 520 -3.00 2.33 36.05
N ALA A 521 -3.02 1.78 34.84
CA ALA A 521 -2.12 0.72 34.41
C ALA A 521 -1.04 1.36 33.53
N ARG A 522 0.16 1.48 34.06
CA ARG A 522 1.36 1.87 33.30
C ARG A 522 1.53 0.92 32.12
N SER A 523 1.56 1.49 30.92
CA SER A 523 1.83 0.77 29.68
C SER A 523 3.22 0.12 29.70
N PRO A 524 3.36 -1.15 29.26
CA PRO A 524 4.65 -1.86 29.23
C PRO A 524 5.60 -1.44 28.11
N VAL A 525 5.44 -0.27 27.51
CA VAL A 525 6.20 0.16 26.31
C VAL A 525 7.50 0.93 26.64
N GLN A 526 7.81 1.17 27.93
CA GLN A 526 9.07 1.86 28.33
C GLN A 526 10.24 0.94 28.65
N GLN A 527 10.21 -0.34 28.27
CA GLN A 527 11.36 -1.25 28.42
C GLN A 527 11.56 -2.08 27.15
N ALA A 528 12.07 -1.48 26.10
CA ALA A 528 12.79 -2.17 25.03
C ALA A 528 13.40 -1.13 24.08
N TYR A 529 14.47 -0.51 24.50
CA TYR A 529 15.55 -0.03 23.63
C TYR A 529 16.67 -1.06 23.69
#